data_6dba655fa3f3ccae37669873050ec116
#
_entry.id   6dba655fa3f3ccae37669873050ec116
#
_cell.length_a   1.000
_cell.length_b   1.000
_cell.length_c   1.000
_cell.angle_alpha   90.00
_cell.angle_beta   90.00
_cell.angle_gamma   90.00
#
_symmetry.space_group_name_H-M   'P 1'
#
loop_
_entity.id
_entity.type
_entity.pdbx_description
1 polymer ?
#
loop_
_entity_poly.entity_id
_entity_poly.type
_entity_poly.pdbx_seq_one_letter_code
_entity_poly.pdbx_strand_id
1 'polypeptide(L)'
;MNPVFLIDGCRSPIGRGHPEKGLYHNLRADELSVQVLQALIDRTELNPEQIDDFYLGCVGQHLEQGKNLARLIILLADLPETTPGATVNRLCSSSLTALQMATDSIRAGTNSQMLVGGVEHLGHVPMTAALGYHPNLFKSYD
;
A
#
# COMPACT_ATOMS: atom_id res chain seq x y z
N MET A 1 -19.91 17.51 -7.12
CA MET A 1 -18.78 16.58 -6.86
C MET A 1 -17.51 17.32 -7.23
N ASN A 2 -16.50 17.27 -6.37
CA ASN A 2 -15.20 17.85 -6.67
C ASN A 2 -14.50 17.06 -7.79
N PRO A 3 -13.81 17.72 -8.73
CA PRO A 3 -12.96 17.03 -9.69
C PRO A 3 -11.78 16.38 -8.96
N VAL A 4 -11.35 15.22 -9.43
CA VAL A 4 -10.18 14.50 -8.89
C VAL A 4 -9.15 14.33 -9.98
N PHE A 5 -7.91 14.63 -9.65
CA PHE A 5 -6.78 14.56 -10.57
C PHE A 5 -5.74 13.58 -10.04
N LEU A 6 -5.22 12.74 -10.91
CA LEU A 6 -4.02 11.97 -10.66
C LEU A 6 -2.82 12.85 -11.07
N ILE A 7 -2.05 13.30 -10.09
CA ILE A 7 -0.97 14.26 -10.32
C ILE A 7 0.28 13.57 -10.86
N ASP A 8 0.70 12.49 -10.20
CA ASP A 8 1.88 11.72 -10.58
C ASP A 8 1.83 10.31 -9.99
N GLY A 9 2.77 9.44 -10.37
CA GLY A 9 2.94 8.11 -9.83
C GLY A 9 4.32 7.54 -10.17
N CYS A 10 4.87 6.76 -9.26
CA CYS A 10 6.12 6.05 -9.49
C CYS A 10 6.03 4.61 -8.95
N ARG A 11 6.97 3.79 -9.31
CA ARG A 11 7.09 2.43 -8.80
C ARG A 11 8.54 1.96 -8.77
N SER A 12 8.83 0.99 -7.94
CA SER A 12 10.06 0.20 -8.04
C SER A 12 10.04 -0.70 -9.28
N PRO A 13 11.18 -1.18 -9.77
CA PRO A 13 11.23 -2.31 -10.68
C PRO A 13 10.47 -3.52 -10.08
N ILE A 14 9.85 -4.31 -10.94
CA ILE A 14 9.20 -5.55 -10.49
C ILE A 14 10.29 -6.61 -10.26
N GLY A 15 10.38 -7.08 -9.03
CA GLY A 15 11.30 -8.15 -8.63
C GLY A 15 10.61 -9.52 -8.60
N ARG A 16 11.41 -10.58 -8.80
CA ARG A 16 10.94 -11.94 -8.55
C ARG A 16 10.70 -12.15 -7.06
N GLY A 17 9.53 -12.63 -6.67
CA GLY A 17 9.19 -13.02 -5.31
C GLY A 17 9.84 -14.34 -4.91
N HIS A 18 11.12 -14.33 -4.54
CA HIS A 18 11.89 -15.50 -4.12
C HIS A 18 12.77 -15.13 -2.92
N PRO A 19 12.80 -15.93 -1.85
CA PRO A 19 13.46 -15.57 -0.59
C PRO A 19 14.97 -15.37 -0.69
N GLU A 20 15.63 -16.05 -1.63
CA GLU A 20 17.10 -15.97 -1.78
C GLU A 20 17.55 -15.37 -3.11
N LYS A 21 16.73 -15.50 -4.16
CA LYS A 21 17.06 -15.12 -5.55
C LYS A 21 16.22 -13.95 -6.06
N GLY A 22 15.41 -13.36 -5.19
CA GLY A 22 14.61 -12.18 -5.50
C GLY A 22 15.46 -10.93 -5.56
N LEU A 23 15.09 -9.96 -6.39
CA LEU A 23 15.77 -8.65 -6.47
C LEU A 23 15.80 -7.97 -5.09
N TYR A 24 14.74 -8.14 -4.32
CA TYR A 24 14.55 -7.50 -3.02
C TYR A 24 14.73 -8.44 -1.83
N HIS A 25 15.44 -9.56 -2.00
CA HIS A 25 15.59 -10.59 -0.95
C HIS A 25 16.23 -10.07 0.35
N ASN A 26 16.96 -8.94 0.31
CA ASN A 26 17.57 -8.29 1.47
C ASN A 26 16.90 -6.96 1.84
N LEU A 27 15.77 -6.63 1.23
CA LEU A 27 15.06 -5.37 1.47
C LEU A 27 13.63 -5.67 1.92
N ARG A 28 13.21 -5.11 3.03
CA ARG A 28 11.87 -5.28 3.58
C ARG A 28 10.81 -4.58 2.72
N ALA A 29 9.58 -5.08 2.77
CA ALA A 29 8.45 -4.48 2.04
C ALA A 29 8.17 -3.04 2.47
N ASP A 30 8.24 -2.76 3.77
CA ASP A 30 8.06 -1.43 4.33
C ASP A 30 9.17 -0.46 3.89
N GLU A 31 10.44 -0.88 3.95
CA GLU A 31 11.58 -0.08 3.48
C GLU A 31 11.52 0.22 1.97
N LEU A 32 11.16 -0.78 1.15
CA LEU A 32 10.96 -0.59 -0.29
C LEU A 32 9.85 0.44 -0.56
N SER A 33 8.77 0.35 0.20
CA SER A 33 7.64 1.28 0.08
C SER A 33 8.03 2.71 0.46
N VAL A 34 8.83 2.88 1.52
CA VAL A 34 9.37 4.18 1.93
C VAL A 34 10.21 4.81 0.81
N GLN A 35 11.11 4.04 0.19
CA GLN A 35 11.94 4.54 -0.92
C GLN A 35 11.10 5.03 -2.11
N VAL A 36 10.04 4.28 -2.47
CA VAL A 36 9.13 4.67 -3.56
C VAL A 36 8.35 5.92 -3.19
N LEU A 37 7.87 6.00 -1.95
CA LEU A 37 7.11 7.14 -1.46
C LEU A 37 7.96 8.41 -1.40
N GLN A 38 9.18 8.35 -0.87
CA GLN A 38 10.10 9.47 -0.83
C GLN A 38 10.46 9.96 -2.24
N ALA A 39 10.73 9.03 -3.17
CA ALA A 39 11.01 9.37 -4.56
C ALA A 39 9.82 10.08 -5.25
N LEU A 40 8.59 9.73 -4.89
CA LEU A 40 7.39 10.43 -5.39
C LEU A 40 7.29 11.84 -4.81
N ILE A 41 7.47 11.98 -3.49
CA ILE A 41 7.42 13.28 -2.80
C ILE A 41 8.48 14.24 -3.37
N ASP A 42 9.73 13.78 -3.48
CA ASP A 42 10.84 14.58 -4.00
C ASP A 42 10.58 15.03 -5.44
N ARG A 43 10.06 14.12 -6.28
CA ARG A 43 9.79 14.41 -7.69
C ARG A 43 8.65 15.39 -7.92
N THR A 44 7.65 15.35 -7.05
CA THR A 44 6.47 16.21 -7.15
C THR A 44 6.58 17.49 -6.34
N GLU A 45 7.67 17.63 -5.56
CA GLU A 45 7.85 18.73 -4.60
C GLU A 45 6.63 18.87 -3.65
N LEU A 46 6.01 17.73 -3.37
CA LEU A 46 4.82 17.64 -2.54
C LEU A 46 5.14 18.11 -1.11
N ASN A 47 4.33 19.03 -0.57
CA ASN A 47 4.43 19.37 0.83
C ASN A 47 3.76 18.27 1.69
N PRO A 48 4.53 17.49 2.51
CA PRO A 48 3.98 16.40 3.29
C PRO A 48 2.89 16.82 4.29
N GLU A 49 2.95 18.06 4.79
CA GLU A 49 1.95 18.61 5.72
C GLU A 49 0.54 18.78 5.10
N GLN A 50 0.44 18.67 3.78
CA GLN A 50 -0.82 18.79 3.05
C GLN A 50 -1.44 17.43 2.70
N ILE A 51 -0.82 16.33 3.14
CA ILE A 51 -1.32 14.98 2.88
C ILE A 51 -2.39 14.65 3.93
N ASP A 52 -3.63 14.54 3.49
CA ASP A 52 -4.76 14.25 4.37
C ASP A 52 -4.83 12.79 4.80
N ASP A 53 -4.45 11.84 3.93
CA ASP A 53 -4.48 10.40 4.23
C ASP A 53 -3.64 9.59 3.23
N PHE A 54 -3.30 8.35 3.61
CA PHE A 54 -2.60 7.38 2.78
C PHE A 54 -3.33 6.04 2.74
N TYR A 55 -3.79 5.62 1.56
CA TYR A 55 -4.37 4.30 1.35
C TYR A 55 -3.40 3.38 0.61
N LEU A 56 -3.10 2.24 1.22
CA LEU A 56 -2.14 1.26 0.69
C LEU A 56 -2.81 -0.10 0.46
N GLY A 57 -2.78 -0.59 -0.78
CA GLY A 57 -3.18 -1.96 -1.09
C GLY A 57 -2.11 -2.96 -0.67
N CYS A 58 -2.49 -3.97 0.12
CA CYS A 58 -1.63 -5.09 0.47
C CYS A 58 -2.49 -6.33 0.76
N VAL A 59 -2.17 -7.46 0.15
CA VAL A 59 -2.91 -8.72 0.32
C VAL A 59 -2.38 -9.51 1.51
N GLY A 60 -1.08 -9.77 1.52
CA GLY A 60 -0.40 -10.54 2.56
C GLY A 60 -0.10 -9.71 3.80
N GLN A 61 -1.13 -9.23 4.50
CA GLN A 61 -0.99 -8.40 5.71
C GLN A 61 -0.46 -9.21 6.90
N HIS A 62 0.76 -9.70 6.76
CA HIS A 62 1.42 -10.59 7.71
C HIS A 62 2.91 -10.25 7.83
N LEU A 63 3.57 -10.61 8.93
CA LEU A 63 4.98 -10.29 9.22
C LEU A 63 5.26 -8.79 9.02
N GLU A 64 6.24 -8.44 8.20
CA GLU A 64 6.60 -7.04 7.88
C GLU A 64 5.54 -6.27 7.10
N GLN A 65 4.59 -6.97 6.47
CA GLN A 65 3.41 -6.38 5.83
C GLN A 65 2.18 -6.36 6.74
N GLY A 66 2.34 -6.79 8.01
CA GLY A 66 1.25 -6.92 8.96
C GLY A 66 0.77 -5.60 9.58
N LYS A 67 -0.25 -5.70 10.39
CA LYS A 67 -0.91 -4.58 11.07
C LYS A 67 -1.41 -3.53 10.07
N ASN A 68 -1.21 -2.26 10.35
CA ASN A 68 -1.54 -1.18 9.42
C ASN A 68 -0.27 -0.71 8.71
N LEU A 69 0.11 -1.41 7.66
CA LEU A 69 1.35 -1.13 6.92
C LEU A 69 1.39 0.29 6.36
N ALA A 70 0.26 0.83 5.87
CA ALA A 70 0.17 2.21 5.42
C ALA A 70 0.66 3.19 6.50
N ARG A 71 0.15 3.05 7.72
CA ARG A 71 0.56 3.91 8.83
C ARG A 71 2.03 3.71 9.21
N LEU A 72 2.52 2.48 9.18
CA LEU A 72 3.93 2.19 9.48
C LEU A 72 4.86 2.85 8.46
N ILE A 73 4.50 2.84 7.18
CA ILE A 73 5.28 3.50 6.11
C ILE A 73 5.32 5.02 6.31
N ILE A 74 4.21 5.66 6.69
CA ILE A 74 4.18 7.10 7.01
C ILE A 74 5.21 7.43 8.09
N LEU A 75 5.24 6.67 9.18
CA LEU A 75 6.16 6.88 10.29
C LEU A 75 7.62 6.58 9.91
N LEU A 76 7.86 5.53 9.13
CA LEU A 76 9.21 5.16 8.67
C LEU A 76 9.76 6.15 7.64
N ALA A 77 8.90 6.82 6.91
CA ALA A 77 9.27 7.85 5.93
C ALA A 77 9.46 9.24 6.55
N ASP A 78 9.39 9.37 7.88
CA ASP A 78 9.43 10.63 8.61
C ASP A 78 8.41 11.66 8.10
N LEU A 79 7.25 11.18 7.63
CA LEU A 79 6.13 12.05 7.28
C LEU A 79 5.38 12.50 8.54
N PRO A 80 4.55 13.56 8.44
CA PRO A 80 3.84 14.09 9.60
C PRO A 80 3.05 13.02 10.36
N GLU A 81 3.22 12.96 11.68
CA GLU A 81 2.48 12.02 12.52
C GLU A 81 0.97 12.24 12.48
N THR A 82 0.54 13.39 12.02
CA THR A 82 -0.87 13.73 11.81
C THR A 82 -1.47 13.03 10.59
N THR A 83 -0.65 12.61 9.61
CA THR A 83 -1.12 11.90 8.42
C THR A 83 -1.56 10.48 8.79
N PRO A 84 -2.84 10.14 8.69
CA PRO A 84 -3.32 8.79 8.94
C PRO A 84 -2.93 7.84 7.80
N GLY A 85 -3.28 6.58 7.94
CA GLY A 85 -3.11 5.62 6.87
C GLY A 85 -4.00 4.41 7.07
N ALA A 86 -4.44 3.80 5.98
CA ALA A 86 -5.22 2.57 6.00
C ALA A 86 -4.71 1.55 4.99
N THR A 87 -4.53 0.31 5.44
CA THR A 87 -4.15 -0.80 4.57
C THR A 87 -5.39 -1.53 4.09
N VAL A 88 -5.55 -1.64 2.77
CA VAL A 88 -6.73 -2.16 2.09
C VAL A 88 -6.42 -3.53 1.48
N ASN A 89 -7.30 -4.49 1.68
CA ASN A 89 -7.23 -5.80 1.04
C ASN A 89 -8.49 -6.10 0.22
N ARG A 90 -8.32 -6.24 -1.07
CA ARG A 90 -9.29 -6.78 -2.03
C ARG A 90 -8.56 -7.70 -3.02
N LEU A 91 -7.70 -8.56 -2.49
CA LEU A 91 -6.83 -9.45 -3.27
C LEU A 91 -6.08 -8.64 -4.36
N CYS A 92 -5.99 -9.15 -5.58
CA CYS A 92 -5.26 -8.51 -6.67
C CYS A 92 -5.76 -7.10 -7.04
N SER A 93 -6.93 -6.69 -6.55
CA SER A 93 -7.51 -5.35 -6.75
C SER A 93 -7.26 -4.39 -5.59
N SER A 94 -6.41 -4.73 -4.62
CA SER A 94 -6.23 -3.92 -3.40
C SER A 94 -5.81 -2.48 -3.68
N SER A 95 -4.79 -2.28 -4.52
CA SER A 95 -4.31 -0.93 -4.85
C SER A 95 -5.31 -0.13 -5.68
N LEU A 96 -6.04 -0.79 -6.59
CA LEU A 96 -7.11 -0.13 -7.34
C LEU A 96 -8.27 0.27 -6.43
N THR A 97 -8.60 -0.56 -5.43
CA THR A 97 -9.60 -0.23 -4.42
C THR A 97 -9.14 0.95 -3.56
N ALA A 98 -7.87 1.00 -3.15
CA ALA A 98 -7.31 2.13 -2.44
C ALA A 98 -7.43 3.44 -3.26
N LEU A 99 -7.14 3.39 -4.55
CA LEU A 99 -7.31 4.52 -5.47
C LEU A 99 -8.79 4.97 -5.58
N GLN A 100 -9.72 4.02 -5.67
CA GLN A 100 -11.14 4.31 -5.71
C GLN A 100 -11.61 4.98 -4.41
N MET A 101 -11.23 4.43 -3.25
CA MET A 101 -11.57 5.00 -1.94
C MET A 101 -11.05 6.43 -1.79
N ALA A 102 -9.80 6.69 -2.19
CA ALA A 102 -9.23 8.04 -2.17
C ALA A 102 -9.98 8.99 -3.11
N THR A 103 -10.32 8.53 -4.32
CA THR A 103 -11.12 9.28 -5.29
C THR A 103 -12.49 9.65 -4.70
N ASP A 104 -13.16 8.71 -4.07
CA ASP A 104 -14.49 8.93 -3.48
C ASP A 104 -14.41 9.89 -2.28
N SER A 105 -13.35 9.81 -1.48
CA SER A 105 -13.11 10.74 -0.36
C SER A 105 -12.93 12.19 -0.82
N ILE A 106 -12.12 12.41 -1.89
CA ILE A 106 -11.94 13.74 -2.49
C ILE A 106 -13.26 14.25 -3.11
N ARG A 107 -13.99 13.39 -3.81
CA ARG A 107 -15.30 13.75 -4.40
C ARG A 107 -16.32 14.15 -3.36
N ALA A 108 -16.29 13.49 -2.22
CA ALA A 108 -17.16 13.81 -1.08
C ALA A 108 -16.76 15.10 -0.35
N GLY A 109 -15.55 15.61 -0.60
CA GLY A 109 -15.01 16.79 0.09
C GLY A 109 -14.48 16.48 1.49
N THR A 110 -14.25 15.21 1.81
CA THR A 110 -13.67 14.80 3.09
C THR A 110 -12.17 15.06 3.12
N ASN A 111 -11.49 14.78 2.02
CA ASN A 111 -10.06 14.98 1.83
C ASN A 111 -9.82 15.81 0.55
N SER A 112 -8.65 16.44 0.46
CA SER A 112 -8.23 17.27 -0.69
C SER A 112 -7.05 16.67 -1.41
N GLN A 113 -6.08 16.09 -0.65
CA GLN A 113 -4.84 15.56 -1.17
C GLN A 113 -4.49 14.24 -0.49
N MET A 114 -4.36 13.19 -1.29
CA MET A 114 -4.18 11.84 -0.77
C MET A 114 -3.02 11.12 -1.45
N LEU A 115 -2.34 10.28 -0.68
CA LEU A 115 -1.44 9.28 -1.21
C LEU A 115 -2.18 7.96 -1.42
N VAL A 116 -1.81 7.25 -2.47
CA VAL A 116 -2.30 5.90 -2.77
C VAL A 116 -1.14 5.04 -3.22
N GLY A 117 -1.05 3.83 -2.69
CA GLY A 117 0.01 2.92 -3.06
C GLY A 117 -0.41 1.45 -3.03
N GLY A 118 0.57 0.59 -3.21
CA GLY A 118 0.43 -0.83 -3.04
C GLY A 118 1.77 -1.53 -2.99
N VAL A 119 1.86 -2.57 -2.19
CA VAL A 119 3.06 -3.39 -2.06
C VAL A 119 2.69 -4.85 -1.82
N GLU A 120 3.51 -5.75 -2.39
CA GLU A 120 3.45 -7.17 -2.10
C GLU A 120 4.84 -7.78 -2.23
N HIS A 121 5.37 -8.34 -1.15
CA HIS A 121 6.71 -8.92 -1.11
C HIS A 121 6.66 -10.43 -0.92
N LEU A 122 6.40 -11.17 -1.99
CA LEU A 122 6.23 -12.62 -1.94
C LEU A 122 7.51 -13.40 -1.59
N GLY A 123 8.67 -12.75 -1.62
CA GLY A 123 9.94 -13.35 -1.16
C GLY A 123 10.03 -13.46 0.36
N HIS A 124 9.50 -12.49 1.10
CA HIS A 124 9.49 -12.47 2.56
C HIS A 124 8.15 -12.93 3.15
N VAL A 125 7.06 -12.60 2.48
CA VAL A 125 5.70 -12.94 2.90
C VAL A 125 5.06 -13.81 1.81
N PRO A 126 5.32 -15.11 1.79
CA PRO A 126 4.79 -16.01 0.76
C PRO A 126 3.26 -16.09 0.85
N MET A 127 2.59 -16.32 -0.28
CA MET A 127 1.12 -16.41 -0.36
C MET A 127 0.51 -17.44 0.59
N THR A 128 1.29 -18.44 0.99
CA THR A 128 0.89 -19.49 1.93
C THR A 128 1.08 -19.11 3.39
N ALA A 129 1.70 -17.96 3.69
CA ALA A 129 1.84 -17.50 5.06
C ALA A 129 0.45 -17.25 5.66
N ALA A 130 0.22 -17.81 6.85
CA ALA A 130 -1.02 -17.64 7.62
C ALA A 130 -2.32 -18.08 6.91
N LEU A 131 -2.29 -19.18 6.16
CA LEU A 131 -3.50 -19.80 5.61
C LEU A 131 -4.33 -20.48 6.72
N GLY A 132 -5.23 -19.72 7.30
CA GLY A 132 -6.24 -20.21 8.24
C GLY A 132 -7.65 -20.12 7.67
N TYR A 133 -7.89 -20.67 6.48
CA TYR A 133 -9.21 -20.63 5.87
C TYR A 133 -10.22 -21.49 6.62
N HIS A 134 -11.42 -20.95 6.77
CA HIS A 134 -12.51 -21.72 7.34
C HIS A 134 -12.83 -22.94 6.45
N PRO A 135 -12.98 -24.15 7.01
CA PRO A 135 -13.17 -25.39 6.21
C PRO A 135 -14.34 -25.32 5.21
N ASN A 136 -15.40 -24.57 5.54
CA ASN A 136 -16.57 -24.41 4.67
C ASN A 136 -16.28 -23.62 3.38
N LEU A 137 -15.15 -22.91 3.30
CA LEU A 137 -14.77 -22.19 2.07
C LEU A 137 -14.30 -23.13 0.95
N PHE A 138 -14.04 -24.40 1.27
CA PHE A 138 -13.62 -25.42 0.31
C PHE A 138 -14.77 -26.37 -0.11
N LYS A 139 -16.01 -26.08 0.32
CA LYS A 139 -17.15 -26.84 -0.16
C LYS A 139 -17.42 -26.43 -1.60
N SER A 140 -17.42 -27.42 -2.51
CA SER A 140 -17.95 -27.21 -3.86
C SER A 140 -19.44 -26.85 -3.74
N TYR A 141 -19.84 -25.79 -4.37
CA TYR A 141 -21.25 -25.50 -4.60
C TYR A 141 -21.63 -26.27 -5.85
N ASP A 142 -22.21 -27.47 -5.68
CA ASP A 142 -22.85 -28.24 -6.74
C ASP A 142 -24.18 -27.58 -7.13
#